data_2378538fe3c05da390fdb6d8cb216684
#
_entry.id   2378538fe3c05da390fdb6d8cb216684
#
_cell.length_a   1.000
_cell.length_b   1.000
_cell.length_c   1.000
_cell.angle_alpha   90.00
_cell.angle_beta   90.00
_cell.angle_gamma   90.00
#
_symmetry.space_group_name_H-M   'P 1'
#
loop_
_entity.id
_entity.type
_entity.pdbx_description
1 polymer ?
#
loop_
_entity_poly.entity_id
_entity_poly.type
_entity_poly.pdbx_seq_one_letter_code
_entity_poly.pdbx_strand_id
1 'polypeptide(L)'
;MVRKVYPLRRPKFAKGIRSQETRAGTGRAEWAKKWFAALERIDMGGRFGRGRNYAMSGQVVEVKRKGEKGKSAPNVVCVKVQGVRDGAYEVTIDFRVPPKAVRGRIAAAIRREPMLVARLLAGEMPMEVEEIFRREGYDLYPGSKLEKGPRRYDVVTGCTCPDYANPCKHVFAAMIILGEEIARRPSLLVELRGITMEELV
;
A
#
# COMPACT_ATOMS: atom_id res chain seq x y z
N MET A 1 8.48 20.90 36.32
CA MET A 1 8.64 19.82 35.32
C MET A 1 9.21 20.42 34.04
N VAL A 2 10.52 20.25 33.75
CA VAL A 2 11.17 20.78 32.57
C VAL A 2 10.85 19.86 31.40
N ARG A 3 10.07 20.33 30.42
CA ARG A 3 9.89 19.63 29.15
C ARG A 3 11.23 19.53 28.44
N LYS A 4 11.82 18.34 28.36
CA LYS A 4 12.96 18.08 27.48
C LYS A 4 12.52 18.29 26.03
N VAL A 5 12.85 19.42 25.45
CA VAL A 5 12.72 19.67 24.01
C VAL A 5 13.83 18.87 23.33
N TYR A 6 13.52 17.72 22.79
CA TYR A 6 14.45 17.01 21.91
C TYR A 6 14.56 17.80 20.63
N PRO A 7 15.77 18.23 20.21
CA PRO A 7 15.93 18.90 18.93
C PRO A 7 15.40 17.97 17.84
N LEU A 8 14.54 18.50 16.95
CA LEU A 8 14.08 17.82 15.76
C LEU A 8 15.32 17.54 14.88
N ARG A 9 15.99 16.41 15.10
CA ARG A 9 17.05 15.95 14.19
C ARG A 9 16.39 15.69 12.84
N ARG A 10 16.74 16.50 11.85
CA ARG A 10 16.34 16.23 10.47
C ARG A 10 16.91 14.88 10.07
N PRO A 11 16.12 14.03 9.41
CA PRO A 11 16.63 12.76 8.90
C PRO A 11 17.83 13.00 8.00
N LYS A 12 18.87 12.19 8.14
CA LYS A 12 20.15 12.33 7.41
C LYS A 12 20.05 12.12 5.90
N PHE A 13 18.90 11.70 5.36
CA PHE A 13 18.76 11.27 3.96
C PHE A 13 17.74 12.12 3.21
N ALA A 14 18.20 12.80 2.15
CA ALA A 14 17.37 13.55 1.22
C ALA A 14 17.39 12.96 -0.21
N LYS A 15 17.96 11.75 -0.41
CA LYS A 15 18.21 11.16 -1.73
C LYS A 15 17.31 9.95 -2.08
N GLY A 16 16.31 9.65 -1.28
CA GLY A 16 15.37 8.57 -1.55
C GLY A 16 14.22 8.96 -2.48
N ILE A 17 13.28 8.04 -2.64
CA ILE A 17 12.05 8.22 -3.41
C ILE A 17 11.21 9.31 -2.73
N ARG A 18 10.84 10.34 -3.48
CA ARG A 18 10.00 11.44 -2.99
C ARG A 18 8.59 11.31 -3.52
N SER A 19 7.64 11.41 -2.62
CA SER A 19 6.25 11.54 -2.99
C SER A 19 6.02 12.82 -3.79
N GLN A 20 5.29 12.69 -4.90
CA GLN A 20 4.80 13.81 -5.70
C GLN A 20 3.44 14.29 -5.20
N GLU A 21 2.95 13.72 -4.12
CA GLU A 21 1.65 14.03 -3.57
C GLU A 21 1.61 15.46 -3.02
N THR A 22 0.84 16.32 -3.66
CA THR A 22 0.53 17.65 -3.13
C THR A 22 -0.55 17.56 -2.04
N ARG A 23 -0.55 18.51 -1.10
CA ARG A 23 -1.58 18.62 -0.04
C ARG A 23 -3.00 18.69 -0.58
N ALA A 24 -3.19 19.15 -1.81
CA ALA A 24 -4.51 19.46 -2.37
C ALA A 24 -5.25 18.26 -2.97
N GLY A 25 -4.59 17.11 -3.20
CA GLY A 25 -5.28 15.92 -3.76
C GLY A 25 -5.98 16.16 -5.11
N THR A 26 -5.80 17.34 -5.70
CA THR A 26 -6.47 17.78 -6.91
C THR A 26 -5.89 17.05 -8.12
N GLY A 27 -6.75 16.37 -8.87
CA GLY A 27 -6.39 15.68 -10.10
C GLY A 27 -6.14 14.17 -9.96
N ARG A 28 -6.36 13.58 -8.80
CA ARG A 28 -6.24 12.13 -8.63
C ARG A 28 -7.46 11.40 -9.19
N ALA A 29 -7.20 10.28 -9.85
CA ALA A 29 -8.24 9.33 -10.19
C ALA A 29 -9.03 8.87 -8.93
N GLU A 30 -10.30 8.55 -9.08
CA GLU A 30 -11.19 8.17 -7.95
C GLU A 30 -10.61 7.01 -7.11
N TRP A 31 -9.99 6.02 -7.75
CA TRP A 31 -9.37 4.91 -7.06
C TRP A 31 -8.18 5.35 -6.18
N ALA A 32 -7.41 6.35 -6.60
CA ALA A 32 -6.33 6.90 -5.77
C ALA A 32 -6.88 7.62 -4.53
N LYS A 33 -8.00 8.35 -4.68
CA LYS A 33 -8.71 8.94 -3.53
C LYS A 33 -9.15 7.86 -2.53
N LYS A 34 -9.67 6.73 -3.02
CA LYS A 34 -10.05 5.58 -2.18
C LYS A 34 -8.86 4.99 -1.43
N TRP A 35 -7.70 4.87 -2.08
CA TRP A 35 -6.47 4.42 -1.42
C TRP A 35 -6.10 5.31 -0.23
N PHE A 36 -6.00 6.62 -0.45
CA PHE A 36 -5.61 7.55 0.60
C PHE A 36 -6.66 7.65 1.72
N ALA A 37 -7.95 7.66 1.38
CA ALA A 37 -9.04 7.60 2.35
C ALA A 37 -8.98 6.31 3.20
N ALA A 38 -8.57 5.20 2.62
CA ALA A 38 -8.35 3.97 3.35
C ALA A 38 -7.20 4.10 4.37
N LEU A 39 -6.10 4.76 4.00
CA LEU A 39 -4.97 5.02 4.90
C LEU A 39 -5.34 5.95 6.05
N GLU A 40 -6.11 6.99 5.78
CA GLU A 40 -6.58 7.93 6.81
C GLU A 40 -7.49 7.25 7.85
N ARG A 41 -8.33 6.31 7.42
CA ARG A 41 -9.21 5.55 8.33
C ARG A 41 -8.46 4.66 9.33
N ILE A 42 -7.26 4.21 8.99
CA ILE A 42 -6.44 3.38 9.89
C ILE A 42 -5.47 4.20 10.74
N ASP A 43 -5.42 5.54 10.54
CA ASP A 43 -4.56 6.42 11.33
C ASP A 43 -5.12 6.61 12.74
N MET A 44 -4.32 6.23 13.73
CA MET A 44 -4.59 6.47 15.14
C MET A 44 -3.52 7.41 15.71
N GLY A 45 -3.82 8.70 15.76
CA GLY A 45 -2.97 9.69 16.43
C GLY A 45 -1.99 10.46 15.53
N GLY A 46 -2.40 10.80 14.31
CA GLY A 46 -1.67 11.74 13.43
C GLY A 46 -0.35 11.17 12.86
N ARG A 47 -0.23 9.84 12.81
CA ARG A 47 0.95 9.19 12.23
C ARG A 47 0.96 9.25 10.72
N PHE A 48 -0.21 9.29 10.09
CA PHE A 48 -0.36 9.49 8.66
C PHE A 48 0.30 10.80 8.20
N GLY A 49 -0.02 11.93 8.84
CA GLY A 49 0.59 13.22 8.53
C GLY A 49 2.12 13.22 8.66
N ARG A 50 2.64 12.56 9.71
CA ARG A 50 4.10 12.39 9.88
C ARG A 50 4.71 11.48 8.81
N GLY A 51 4.02 10.41 8.43
CA GLY A 51 4.41 9.52 7.34
C GLY A 51 4.45 10.25 6.00
N ARG A 52 3.46 11.10 5.73
CA ARG A 52 3.43 11.97 4.56
C ARG A 52 4.65 12.87 4.46
N ASN A 53 5.05 13.51 5.57
CA ASN A 53 6.26 14.32 5.61
C ASN A 53 7.51 13.48 5.29
N TYR A 54 7.60 12.24 5.78
CA TYR A 54 8.67 11.31 5.46
C TYR A 54 8.71 10.95 3.97
N ALA A 55 7.57 10.63 3.37
CA ALA A 55 7.46 10.34 1.94
C ALA A 55 7.88 11.55 1.09
N MET A 56 7.38 12.74 1.41
CA MET A 56 7.72 13.99 0.71
C MET A 56 9.18 14.39 0.85
N SER A 57 9.82 14.06 1.98
CA SER A 57 11.22 14.40 2.25
C SER A 57 12.23 13.42 1.66
N GLY A 58 11.78 12.37 0.94
CA GLY A 58 12.68 11.38 0.34
C GLY A 58 13.29 10.41 1.36
N GLN A 59 12.56 10.09 2.43
CA GLN A 59 13.00 9.13 3.45
C GLN A 59 12.78 7.67 3.04
N VAL A 60 11.95 7.41 2.02
CA VAL A 60 11.79 6.07 1.45
C VAL A 60 12.95 5.80 0.50
N VAL A 61 13.80 4.84 0.84
CA VAL A 61 15.07 4.57 0.12
C VAL A 61 14.94 3.45 -0.89
N GLU A 62 14.06 2.49 -0.62
CA GLU A 62 13.90 1.31 -1.46
C GLU A 62 12.48 0.76 -1.31
N VAL A 63 11.90 0.34 -2.43
CA VAL A 63 10.64 -0.43 -2.48
C VAL A 63 10.89 -1.69 -3.28
N LYS A 64 10.61 -2.85 -2.71
CA LYS A 64 10.76 -4.16 -3.35
C LYS A 64 9.55 -5.03 -3.09
N ARG A 65 9.10 -5.79 -4.08
CA ARG A 65 8.14 -6.88 -3.88
C ARG A 65 8.90 -8.15 -3.50
N LYS A 66 8.41 -8.86 -2.50
CA LYS A 66 8.99 -10.14 -2.12
C LYS A 66 8.50 -11.19 -3.12
N GLY A 67 9.40 -11.80 -3.89
CA GLY A 67 9.03 -12.84 -4.87
C GLY A 67 9.31 -12.53 -6.34
N GLU A 68 9.96 -11.41 -6.67
CA GLU A 68 10.36 -11.08 -8.05
C GLU A 68 11.36 -12.06 -8.69
N LYS A 69 11.89 -13.03 -7.92
CA LYS A 69 12.74 -14.11 -8.43
C LYS A 69 12.20 -15.47 -7.99
N GLY A 70 11.09 -15.89 -8.57
CA GLY A 70 10.72 -17.31 -8.69
C GLY A 70 10.15 -18.05 -7.48
N LYS A 71 9.91 -17.41 -6.31
CA LYS A 71 9.16 -18.00 -5.17
C LYS A 71 8.27 -16.93 -4.51
N SER A 72 7.09 -16.86 -4.96
CA SER A 72 5.74 -16.70 -4.41
C SER A 72 5.53 -16.00 -3.07
N ALA A 73 5.59 -14.66 -3.02
CA ALA A 73 4.66 -13.86 -2.23
C ALA A 73 4.50 -12.49 -2.91
N PRO A 74 3.82 -12.41 -4.08
CA PRO A 74 3.65 -11.15 -4.81
C PRO A 74 2.85 -10.11 -4.02
N ASN A 75 2.19 -10.55 -2.96
CA ASN A 75 1.38 -9.77 -2.03
C ASN A 75 2.17 -9.09 -0.90
N VAL A 76 3.48 -9.34 -0.79
CA VAL A 76 4.32 -8.73 0.25
C VAL A 76 5.25 -7.70 -0.35
N VAL A 77 5.15 -6.47 0.16
CA VAL A 77 6.03 -5.36 -0.20
C VAL A 77 6.97 -5.06 0.96
N CYS A 78 8.27 -5.03 0.68
CA CYS A 78 9.32 -4.66 1.62
C CYS A 78 9.84 -3.27 1.24
N VAL A 79 9.89 -2.37 2.22
CA VAL A 79 10.27 -0.98 2.01
C VAL A 79 11.33 -0.59 3.04
N LYS A 80 12.40 0.06 2.58
CA LYS A 80 13.38 0.67 3.50
C LYS A 80 13.09 2.14 3.67
N VAL A 81 12.95 2.57 4.91
CA VAL A 81 12.63 3.96 5.27
C VAL A 81 13.66 4.49 6.24
N GLN A 82 14.38 5.55 5.84
CA GLN A 82 15.36 6.22 6.68
C GLN A 82 14.66 7.00 7.79
N GLY A 83 14.98 6.67 9.04
CA GLY A 83 14.57 7.41 10.22
C GLY A 83 15.65 8.38 10.70
N VAL A 84 15.54 8.82 11.96
CA VAL A 84 16.51 9.71 12.62
C VAL A 84 17.76 8.99 13.11
N ARG A 85 17.71 7.67 13.24
CA ARG A 85 18.85 6.83 13.64
C ARG A 85 19.68 6.43 12.43
N ASP A 86 20.89 5.96 12.68
CA ASP A 86 21.73 5.36 11.63
C ASP A 86 21.08 4.04 11.15
N GLY A 87 21.11 3.84 9.82
CA GLY A 87 20.44 2.72 9.16
C GLY A 87 18.96 3.00 8.85
N ALA A 88 18.48 2.36 7.80
CA ALA A 88 17.07 2.42 7.41
C ALA A 88 16.25 1.35 8.18
N TYR A 89 15.04 1.71 8.53
CA TYR A 89 14.08 0.74 9.08
C TYR A 89 13.46 -0.10 7.95
N GLU A 90 13.27 -1.36 8.22
CA GLU A 90 12.58 -2.26 7.31
C GLU A 90 11.07 -2.23 7.62
N VAL A 91 10.28 -1.95 6.59
CA VAL A 91 8.82 -1.97 6.62
C VAL A 91 8.35 -3.13 5.76
N THR A 92 7.42 -3.93 6.28
CA THR A 92 6.72 -4.96 5.53
C THR A 92 5.24 -4.59 5.42
N ILE A 93 4.66 -4.78 4.23
CA ILE A 93 3.24 -4.61 3.94
C ILE A 93 2.77 -5.92 3.29
N ASP A 94 1.95 -6.68 4.00
CA ASP A 94 1.45 -7.99 3.57
C ASP A 94 -0.05 -7.88 3.28
N PHE A 95 -0.42 -7.99 2.01
CA PHE A 95 -1.81 -7.96 1.57
C PHE A 95 -2.45 -9.34 1.71
N ARG A 96 -3.64 -9.40 2.27
CA ARG A 96 -4.40 -10.63 2.29
C ARG A 96 -4.77 -11.06 0.87
N VAL A 97 -4.39 -12.28 0.54
CA VAL A 97 -4.70 -12.90 -0.74
C VAL A 97 -5.93 -13.80 -0.55
N PRO A 98 -6.97 -13.66 -1.38
CA PRO A 98 -8.10 -14.59 -1.37
C PRO A 98 -7.66 -16.04 -1.63
N PRO A 99 -8.36 -17.05 -1.13
CA PRO A 99 -8.09 -18.44 -1.47
C PRO A 99 -8.07 -18.68 -2.99
N LYS A 100 -7.31 -19.68 -3.44
CA LYS A 100 -7.13 -19.96 -4.89
C LYS A 100 -8.46 -20.05 -5.65
N ALA A 101 -9.46 -20.74 -5.08
CA ALA A 101 -10.79 -20.85 -5.70
C ALA A 101 -11.48 -19.50 -5.87
N VAL A 102 -11.38 -18.61 -4.87
CA VAL A 102 -11.98 -17.26 -4.94
C VAL A 102 -11.22 -16.39 -5.97
N ARG A 103 -9.90 -16.43 -5.97
CA ARG A 103 -9.09 -15.73 -6.98
C ARG A 103 -9.44 -16.19 -8.40
N GLY A 104 -9.64 -17.49 -8.58
CA GLY A 104 -10.08 -18.05 -9.86
C GLY A 104 -11.42 -17.49 -10.32
N ARG A 105 -12.39 -17.33 -9.40
CA ARG A 105 -13.69 -16.71 -9.73
C ARG A 105 -13.57 -15.23 -10.06
N ILE A 106 -12.77 -14.49 -9.28
CA ILE A 106 -12.49 -13.06 -9.54
C ILE A 106 -11.84 -12.90 -10.91
N ALA A 107 -10.76 -13.66 -11.19
CA ALA A 107 -10.08 -13.62 -12.47
C ALA A 107 -11.01 -13.98 -13.64
N ALA A 108 -11.83 -15.03 -13.48
CA ALA A 108 -12.81 -15.43 -14.49
C ALA A 108 -13.87 -14.34 -14.73
N ALA A 109 -14.32 -13.65 -13.69
CA ALA A 109 -15.28 -12.55 -13.82
C ALA A 109 -14.66 -11.36 -14.59
N ILE A 110 -13.41 -11.00 -14.30
CA ILE A 110 -12.70 -9.92 -15.02
C ILE A 110 -12.49 -10.33 -16.49
N ARG A 111 -12.05 -11.56 -16.79
CA ARG A 111 -11.82 -12.05 -18.16
C ARG A 111 -13.08 -12.08 -19.01
N ARG A 112 -14.26 -12.26 -18.41
CA ARG A 112 -15.52 -12.22 -19.16
C ARG A 112 -15.85 -10.86 -19.75
N GLU A 113 -15.15 -9.83 -19.30
CA GLU A 113 -15.32 -8.46 -19.78
C GLU A 113 -14.00 -7.95 -20.36
N PRO A 114 -13.71 -8.20 -21.66
CA PRO A 114 -12.44 -7.84 -22.28
C PRO A 114 -12.07 -6.35 -22.14
N MET A 115 -13.07 -5.48 -22.05
CA MET A 115 -12.85 -4.05 -21.85
C MET A 115 -12.25 -3.74 -20.47
N LEU A 116 -12.59 -4.51 -19.43
CA LEU A 116 -11.94 -4.36 -18.10
C LEU A 116 -10.46 -4.72 -18.18
N VAL A 117 -10.15 -5.83 -18.86
CA VAL A 117 -8.77 -6.28 -19.06
C VAL A 117 -7.99 -5.23 -19.87
N ALA A 118 -8.55 -4.73 -20.98
CA ALA A 118 -7.92 -3.71 -21.80
C ALA A 118 -7.64 -2.42 -21.02
N ARG A 119 -8.59 -1.96 -20.20
CA ARG A 119 -8.43 -0.76 -19.36
C ARG A 119 -7.37 -0.96 -18.27
N LEU A 120 -7.32 -2.14 -17.61
CA LEU A 120 -6.26 -2.46 -16.65
C LEU A 120 -4.88 -2.45 -17.30
N LEU A 121 -4.76 -3.00 -18.52
CA LEU A 121 -3.52 -3.00 -19.30
C LEU A 121 -3.13 -1.58 -19.76
N ALA A 122 -4.12 -0.73 -20.04
CA ALA A 122 -3.92 0.67 -20.39
C ALA A 122 -3.56 1.56 -19.18
N GLY A 123 -3.44 0.99 -17.96
CA GLY A 123 -3.11 1.74 -16.76
C GLY A 123 -4.32 2.44 -16.12
N GLU A 124 -5.53 1.96 -16.39
CA GLU A 124 -6.74 2.41 -15.72
C GLU A 124 -7.16 1.42 -14.63
N MET A 125 -7.88 1.90 -13.62
CA MET A 125 -8.57 1.05 -12.63
C MET A 125 -10.07 1.21 -12.78
N PRO A 126 -10.74 0.31 -13.51
CA PRO A 126 -12.19 0.31 -13.62
C PRO A 126 -12.84 0.06 -12.25
N MET A 127 -13.90 0.80 -11.94
CA MET A 127 -14.63 0.65 -10.67
C MET A 127 -15.29 -0.72 -10.54
N GLU A 128 -15.60 -1.34 -11.67
CA GLU A 128 -16.19 -2.67 -11.78
C GLU A 128 -15.27 -3.76 -11.18
N VAL A 129 -13.96 -3.55 -11.23
CA VAL A 129 -12.98 -4.47 -10.60
C VAL A 129 -13.16 -4.52 -9.09
N GLU A 130 -13.36 -3.38 -8.43
CA GLU A 130 -13.66 -3.33 -6.99
C GLU A 130 -14.98 -4.05 -6.67
N GLU A 131 -16.01 -3.86 -7.50
CA GLU A 131 -17.30 -4.52 -7.34
C GLU A 131 -17.18 -6.04 -7.44
N ILE A 132 -16.39 -6.55 -8.39
CA ILE A 132 -16.11 -7.98 -8.54
C ILE A 132 -15.47 -8.54 -7.27
N PHE A 133 -14.45 -7.86 -6.71
CA PHE A 133 -13.83 -8.27 -5.45
C PHE A 133 -14.84 -8.30 -4.30
N ARG A 134 -15.66 -7.27 -4.17
CA ARG A 134 -16.66 -7.14 -3.11
C ARG A 134 -17.73 -8.24 -3.16
N ARG A 135 -18.18 -8.62 -4.35
CA ARG A 135 -19.15 -9.75 -4.53
C ARG A 135 -18.58 -11.07 -4.04
N GLU A 136 -17.27 -11.24 -4.10
CA GLU A 136 -16.57 -12.42 -3.58
C GLU A 136 -16.18 -12.29 -2.09
N GLY A 137 -16.63 -11.24 -1.40
CA GLY A 137 -16.38 -11.00 0.02
C GLY A 137 -14.98 -10.49 0.35
N TYR A 138 -14.32 -9.84 -0.61
CA TYR A 138 -12.99 -9.27 -0.44
C TYR A 138 -12.96 -7.81 -0.88
N ASP A 139 -12.18 -7.01 -0.17
CA ASP A 139 -11.94 -5.62 -0.56
C ASP A 139 -10.67 -5.50 -1.40
N LEU A 140 -10.74 -4.66 -2.42
CA LEU A 140 -9.60 -4.35 -3.26
C LEU A 140 -8.62 -3.40 -2.53
N TYR A 141 -9.15 -2.39 -1.83
CA TYR A 141 -8.38 -1.38 -1.10
C TYR A 141 -8.06 -1.82 0.33
N PRO A 142 -6.97 -1.33 0.96
CA PRO A 142 -6.64 -1.64 2.34
C PRO A 142 -7.62 -1.02 3.35
N GLY A 143 -7.65 -1.54 4.55
CA GLY A 143 -8.34 -0.94 5.69
C GLY A 143 -9.65 -1.58 6.12
N SER A 144 -10.05 -2.70 5.50
CA SER A 144 -11.21 -3.46 5.96
C SER A 144 -10.90 -4.21 7.25
N LYS A 145 -11.81 -4.10 8.21
CA LYS A 145 -11.78 -4.98 9.38
C LYS A 145 -12.32 -6.34 8.96
N LEU A 146 -11.54 -7.38 9.19
CA LEU A 146 -12.01 -8.74 9.02
C LEU A 146 -12.90 -9.10 10.19
N GLU A 147 -14.13 -9.51 9.90
CA GLU A 147 -15.10 -9.91 10.94
C GLU A 147 -14.68 -11.19 11.66
N LYS A 148 -13.89 -12.06 11.01
CA LYS A 148 -13.47 -13.35 11.55
C LYS A 148 -11.99 -13.63 11.22
N GLY A 149 -11.26 -14.19 12.19
CA GLY A 149 -9.91 -14.70 12.02
C GLY A 149 -8.86 -14.00 12.90
N PRO A 150 -7.65 -14.56 12.99
CA PRO A 150 -6.58 -14.04 13.86
C PRO A 150 -5.99 -12.71 13.36
N ARG A 151 -6.22 -12.35 12.11
CA ARG A 151 -5.79 -11.07 11.51
C ARG A 151 -6.97 -10.10 11.45
N ARG A 152 -6.88 -9.04 12.20
CA ARG A 152 -7.93 -8.02 12.33
C ARG A 152 -8.13 -7.16 11.08
N TYR A 153 -7.13 -7.12 10.18
CA TYR A 153 -7.11 -6.30 8.97
C TYR A 153 -6.69 -7.12 7.76
N ASP A 154 -7.17 -6.72 6.62
CA ASP A 154 -6.84 -7.31 5.32
C ASP A 154 -5.43 -6.99 4.81
N VAL A 155 -4.77 -6.00 5.43
CA VAL A 155 -3.36 -5.69 5.24
C VAL A 155 -2.66 -5.71 6.59
N VAL A 156 -1.60 -6.52 6.69
CA VAL A 156 -0.76 -6.62 7.87
C VAL A 156 0.53 -5.86 7.62
N THR A 157 0.88 -4.96 8.53
CA THR A 157 2.09 -4.17 8.41
C THR A 157 3.05 -4.45 9.54
N GLY A 158 4.35 -4.28 9.29
CA GLY A 158 5.40 -4.38 10.29
C GLY A 158 6.46 -3.31 10.05
N CYS A 159 7.17 -2.92 11.11
CA CYS A 159 8.30 -2.01 11.01
C CYS A 159 9.31 -2.33 12.11
N THR A 160 10.60 -2.31 11.76
CA THR A 160 11.70 -2.54 12.73
C THR A 160 12.01 -1.31 13.61
N CYS A 161 11.26 -0.22 13.49
CA CYS A 161 11.46 0.97 14.31
C CYS A 161 11.00 0.74 15.76
N PRO A 162 11.51 1.52 16.73
CA PRO A 162 11.16 1.37 18.14
C PRO A 162 9.78 1.95 18.52
N ASP A 163 8.99 2.44 17.56
CA ASP A 163 7.62 2.89 17.81
C ASP A 163 6.73 1.68 18.10
N TYR A 164 6.01 1.70 19.23
CA TYR A 164 5.09 0.63 19.62
C TYR A 164 3.83 0.58 18.76
N ALA A 165 3.52 1.67 18.07
CA ALA A 165 2.30 1.76 17.28
C ALA A 165 2.48 1.19 15.86
N ASN A 166 1.49 0.44 15.43
CA ASN A 166 1.40 -0.08 14.07
C ASN A 166 -0.01 0.18 13.52
N PRO A 167 -0.15 0.92 12.40
CA PRO A 167 0.91 1.49 11.56
C PRO A 167 1.67 2.66 12.23
N CYS A 168 2.99 2.68 12.12
CA CYS A 168 3.82 3.81 12.50
C CYS A 168 4.01 4.78 11.31
N LYS A 169 4.67 5.93 11.54
CA LYS A 169 4.97 6.91 10.47
C LYS A 169 5.76 6.34 9.28
N HIS A 170 6.63 5.35 9.52
CA HIS A 170 7.41 4.72 8.45
C HIS A 170 6.54 3.81 7.58
N VAL A 171 5.59 3.10 8.18
CA VAL A 171 4.57 2.32 7.47
C VAL A 171 3.73 3.24 6.59
N PHE A 172 3.24 4.37 7.12
CA PHE A 172 2.48 5.32 6.32
C PHE A 172 3.30 5.91 5.18
N ALA A 173 4.59 6.25 5.42
CA ALA A 173 5.47 6.71 4.34
C ALA A 173 5.61 5.67 3.22
N ALA A 174 5.80 4.41 3.59
CA ALA A 174 5.87 3.29 2.65
C ALA A 174 4.56 3.10 1.86
N MET A 175 3.41 3.16 2.54
CA MET A 175 2.09 3.01 1.90
C MET A 175 1.75 4.18 0.97
N ILE A 176 2.20 5.41 1.27
CA ILE A 176 2.03 6.57 0.40
C ILE A 176 2.82 6.37 -0.91
N ILE A 177 4.09 5.98 -0.83
CA ILE A 177 4.91 5.70 -2.02
C ILE A 177 4.34 4.51 -2.80
N LEU A 178 3.88 3.45 -2.13
CA LEU A 178 3.20 2.32 -2.78
C LEU A 178 1.92 2.77 -3.51
N GLY A 179 1.14 3.67 -2.92
CA GLY A 179 -0.03 4.27 -3.57
C GLY A 179 0.32 5.01 -4.85
N GLU A 180 1.47 5.68 -4.91
CA GLU A 180 1.94 6.32 -6.14
C GLU A 180 2.43 5.32 -7.19
N GLU A 181 3.04 4.20 -6.78
CA GLU A 181 3.36 3.12 -7.70
C GLU A 181 2.09 2.48 -8.28
N ILE A 182 1.08 2.26 -7.43
CA ILE A 182 -0.24 1.83 -7.89
C ILE A 182 -0.84 2.89 -8.83
N ALA A 183 -0.62 4.20 -8.59
CA ALA A 183 -1.09 5.27 -9.46
C ALA A 183 -0.53 5.18 -10.88
N ARG A 184 0.71 4.78 -11.01
CA ARG A 184 1.37 4.59 -12.31
C ARG A 184 0.99 3.27 -12.98
N ARG A 185 0.69 2.25 -12.17
CA ARG A 185 0.33 0.90 -12.62
C ARG A 185 -0.79 0.32 -11.76
N PRO A 186 -2.04 0.66 -12.03
CA PRO A 186 -3.18 0.24 -11.23
C PRO A 186 -3.36 -1.28 -11.12
N SER A 187 -2.96 -2.04 -12.16
CA SER A 187 -2.93 -3.51 -12.11
C SER A 187 -2.13 -4.07 -10.92
N LEU A 188 -1.14 -3.30 -10.41
CA LEU A 188 -0.37 -3.68 -9.23
C LEU A 188 -1.27 -3.97 -8.02
N LEU A 189 -2.38 -3.25 -7.86
CA LEU A 189 -3.29 -3.49 -6.74
C LEU A 189 -3.99 -4.86 -6.85
N VAL A 190 -4.34 -5.28 -8.06
CA VAL A 190 -4.91 -6.60 -8.35
C VAL A 190 -3.85 -7.68 -8.12
N GLU A 191 -2.62 -7.44 -8.56
CA GLU A 191 -1.48 -8.35 -8.34
C GLU A 191 -1.16 -8.52 -6.85
N LEU A 192 -1.24 -7.45 -6.04
CA LEU A 192 -1.08 -7.51 -4.59
C LEU A 192 -2.18 -8.34 -3.91
N ARG A 193 -3.33 -8.53 -4.57
CA ARG A 193 -4.39 -9.45 -4.16
C ARG A 193 -4.19 -10.87 -4.72
N GLY A 194 -3.03 -11.13 -5.34
CA GLY A 194 -2.61 -12.47 -5.78
C GLY A 194 -3.21 -12.93 -7.10
N ILE A 195 -3.66 -12.00 -7.94
CA ILE A 195 -4.12 -12.28 -9.31
C ILE A 195 -3.14 -11.62 -10.26
N THR A 196 -2.43 -12.41 -11.07
CA THR A 196 -1.44 -11.89 -12.02
C THR A 196 -2.10 -11.40 -13.30
N MET A 197 -1.41 -10.55 -14.06
CA MET A 197 -1.94 -10.10 -15.34
C MET A 197 -2.02 -11.23 -16.36
N GLU A 198 -1.12 -12.22 -16.28
CA GLU A 198 -1.15 -13.43 -17.10
C GLU A 198 -2.40 -14.29 -16.84
N GLU A 199 -2.93 -14.24 -15.61
CA GLU A 199 -4.20 -14.91 -15.27
C GLU A 199 -5.43 -14.17 -15.82
N LEU A 200 -5.28 -12.91 -16.25
CA LEU A 200 -6.35 -12.09 -16.79
C LEU A 200 -6.38 -12.04 -18.31
N VAL A 201 -5.31 -12.39 -18.99
CA VAL A 201 -5.18 -12.48 -20.44
C VAL A 201 -5.37 -13.93 -20.87
#